data_26d0fb00a47d3b2b5a96a4f503a6b678
#
_entry.id   26d0fb00a47d3b2b5a96a4f503a6b678
#
_cell.length_a   1.000
_cell.length_b   1.000
_cell.length_c   1.000
_cell.angle_alpha   90.00
_cell.angle_beta   90.00
_cell.angle_gamma   90.00
#
_symmetry.space_group_name_H-M   'P 1'
#
loop_
_entity.id
_entity.type
_entity.pdbx_description
1 polymer ?
#
loop_
_entity_poly.entity_id
_entity_poly.type
_entity_poly.pdbx_seq_one_letter_code
_entity_poly.pdbx_strand_id
1 'polypeptide(L)'
;MQLERRRSDRDRREGGRVPVVCAVRNTVAGRLYLGQAEDIGPGGMTLRRPRDLPVVPETPITMTFALPGMHATIDVDGLVVSDRRIGYFRRTGIRFLAASAEHRALLGKYCARAS
;
A
#
# COMPACT_ATOMS: atom_id res chain seq x y z
N MET A 1 -3.87 -32.36 2.12
CA MET A 1 -3.30 -32.17 2.28
C MET A 1 -2.52 -30.97 2.24
N GLN A 2 -1.73 -30.65 1.93
CA GLN A 2 -1.04 -29.59 1.98
C GLN A 2 -1.36 -28.52 1.09
N LEU A 3 -2.25 -28.72 0.25
CA LEU A 3 -2.62 -27.79 -0.67
C LEU A 3 -3.19 -26.58 -0.06
N GLU A 4 -4.17 -26.70 0.78
CA GLU A 4 -4.74 -25.60 1.37
C GLU A 4 -3.80 -24.94 2.27
N ARG A 5 -2.98 -25.69 2.88
CA ARG A 5 -2.07 -25.15 3.73
C ARG A 5 -1.14 -24.22 3.00
N ARG A 6 -0.81 -24.60 1.80
CA ARG A 6 0.02 -23.82 1.02
C ARG A 6 -0.56 -22.53 0.66
N ARG A 7 -1.83 -22.52 0.44
CA ARG A 7 -2.47 -21.34 0.08
C ARG A 7 -2.50 -20.36 1.20
N SER A 8 -2.69 -20.82 2.37
CA SER A 8 -2.64 -19.98 3.50
C SER A 8 -1.28 -19.39 3.67
N ASP A 9 -0.27 -20.19 3.36
CA ASP A 9 1.05 -19.70 3.45
C ASP A 9 1.29 -18.59 2.50
N ARG A 10 0.68 -18.68 1.35
CA ARG A 10 0.87 -17.68 0.39
C ARG A 10 0.29 -16.38 0.83
N ASP A 11 -0.85 -16.41 1.45
CA ASP A 11 -1.44 -15.20 1.95
C ASP A 11 -0.55 -14.55 2.96
N ARG A 12 0.07 -15.32 3.80
CA ARG A 12 0.94 -14.74 4.76
C ARG A 12 2.19 -14.22 4.15
N ARG A 13 2.66 -14.85 3.09
CA ARG A 13 3.85 -14.39 2.47
C ARG A 13 3.68 -13.06 1.86
N GLU A 14 2.49 -12.74 1.50
CA GLU A 14 2.24 -11.44 0.97
C GLU A 14 2.11 -10.41 2.04
N GLY A 15 2.56 -10.70 3.25
CA GLY A 15 2.59 -9.74 4.31
C GLY A 15 1.24 -9.44 4.88
N GLY A 16 0.32 -10.39 4.76
CA GLY A 16 -0.99 -10.16 5.31
C GLY A 16 -1.74 -9.06 4.60
N ARG A 17 -1.58 -8.93 3.28
CA ARG A 17 -2.30 -7.92 2.52
C ARG A 17 -3.78 -8.12 2.63
N VAL A 18 -4.50 -7.05 2.88
CA VAL A 18 -5.96 -7.09 2.97
C VAL A 18 -6.53 -6.02 2.03
N PRO A 19 -7.72 -6.24 1.49
CA PRO A 19 -8.36 -5.23 0.66
C PRO A 19 -8.66 -3.99 1.49
N VAL A 20 -8.53 -2.84 0.87
CA VAL A 20 -8.84 -1.59 1.56
C VAL A 20 -9.26 -0.58 0.51
N VAL A 21 -10.12 0.34 0.89
CA VAL A 21 -10.48 1.46 0.03
C VAL A 21 -10.25 2.71 0.85
N CYS A 22 -9.22 3.46 0.54
CA CYS A 22 -9.00 4.74 1.20
C CYS A 22 -8.17 5.64 0.29
N ALA A 23 -8.39 6.93 0.43
CA ALA A 23 -7.64 7.91 -0.32
C ALA A 23 -6.22 7.99 0.24
N VAL A 24 -5.26 8.16 -0.65
CA VAL A 24 -3.86 8.23 -0.27
C VAL A 24 -3.25 9.45 -0.94
N ARG A 25 -2.75 10.37 -0.12
CA ARG A 25 -2.00 11.49 -0.65
C ARG A 25 -0.58 10.99 -0.84
N ASN A 26 -0.08 11.11 -2.05
CA ASN A 26 1.25 10.61 -2.32
C ASN A 26 2.09 11.66 -3.02
N THR A 27 3.36 11.73 -2.65
CA THR A 27 4.28 12.71 -3.19
C THR A 27 5.40 11.96 -3.92
N VAL A 28 5.58 12.31 -5.17
CA VAL A 28 6.59 11.73 -6.02
C VAL A 28 7.35 12.87 -6.68
N ALA A 29 8.66 12.89 -6.55
CA ALA A 29 9.50 13.93 -7.14
C ALA A 29 9.02 15.33 -6.77
N GLY A 30 8.60 15.50 -5.52
CA GLY A 30 8.19 16.81 -5.01
C GLY A 30 6.79 17.23 -5.36
N ARG A 31 6.03 16.40 -6.05
CA ARG A 31 4.67 16.75 -6.46
C ARG A 31 3.66 15.87 -5.76
N LEU A 32 2.58 16.49 -5.31
CA LEU A 32 1.53 15.81 -4.57
C LEU A 32 0.45 15.32 -5.51
N TYR A 33 0.07 14.06 -5.35
CA TYR A 33 -1.01 13.45 -6.12
C TYR A 33 -1.98 12.78 -5.17
N LEU A 34 -3.18 12.53 -5.67
CA LEU A 34 -4.17 11.80 -4.93
C LEU A 34 -4.34 10.45 -5.58
N GLY A 35 -4.32 9.41 -4.78
CA GLY A 35 -4.54 8.05 -5.25
C GLY A 35 -5.50 7.34 -4.34
N GLN A 36 -5.70 6.07 -4.59
CA GLN A 36 -6.60 5.25 -3.79
C GLN A 36 -5.96 3.90 -3.55
N ALA A 37 -5.87 3.50 -2.29
CA ALA A 37 -5.33 2.20 -1.97
C ALA A 37 -6.32 1.12 -2.35
N GLU A 38 -5.82 0.00 -2.88
CA GLU A 38 -6.63 -1.16 -3.21
C GLU A 38 -6.38 -2.29 -2.23
N ASP A 39 -5.17 -2.41 -1.72
CA ASP A 39 -4.86 -3.35 -0.66
C ASP A 39 -3.71 -2.79 0.14
N ILE A 40 -3.54 -3.31 1.34
CA ILE A 40 -2.48 -2.83 2.21
C ILE A 40 -2.05 -3.96 3.13
N GLY A 41 -0.78 -3.98 3.46
CA GLY A 41 -0.20 -4.89 4.43
C GLY A 41 0.83 -4.15 5.26
N PRO A 42 1.46 -4.83 6.21
CA PRO A 42 2.49 -4.16 7.02
C PRO A 42 3.69 -3.72 6.20
N GLY A 43 3.93 -4.35 5.07
CA GLY A 43 5.12 -4.07 4.27
C GLY A 43 4.89 -3.32 2.99
N GLY A 44 3.64 -3.01 2.63
CA GLY A 44 3.40 -2.33 1.38
C GLY A 44 1.95 -2.17 1.04
N MET A 45 1.69 -1.59 -0.11
CA MET A 45 0.32 -1.40 -0.58
C MET A 45 0.29 -1.37 -2.10
N THR A 46 -0.89 -1.58 -2.65
CA THR A 46 -1.17 -1.35 -4.05
C THR A 46 -1.98 -0.08 -4.16
N LEU A 47 -1.51 0.84 -4.98
CA LEU A 47 -2.11 2.15 -5.08
C LEU A 47 -2.62 2.37 -6.50
N ARG A 48 -3.85 2.86 -6.62
CA ARG A 48 -4.39 3.25 -7.90
C ARG A 48 -4.07 4.72 -8.12
N ARG A 49 -3.44 5.03 -9.24
CA ARG A 49 -2.98 6.38 -9.53
C ARG A 49 -3.43 6.82 -10.91
N PRO A 50 -3.37 8.12 -11.21
CA PRO A 50 -3.79 8.60 -12.52
C PRO A 50 -3.03 7.94 -13.66
N ARG A 51 -3.74 7.67 -14.75
CA ARG A 51 -3.21 6.95 -15.89
C ARG A 51 -2.00 7.61 -16.53
N ASP A 52 -2.00 8.92 -16.57
CA ASP A 52 -0.99 9.67 -17.30
C ASP A 52 0.24 10.02 -16.50
N LEU A 53 0.40 9.40 -15.32
CA LEU A 53 1.51 9.71 -14.43
C LEU A 53 2.35 8.46 -14.15
N PRO A 54 3.05 7.94 -15.16
CA PRO A 54 3.86 6.73 -14.93
C PRO A 54 5.02 7.02 -14.00
N VAL A 55 5.42 6.00 -13.24
CA VAL A 55 6.62 6.09 -12.44
C VAL A 55 7.40 4.80 -12.63
N VAL A 56 8.71 4.88 -12.48
CA VAL A 56 9.55 3.70 -12.68
C VAL A 56 9.85 3.06 -11.34
N PRO A 57 10.16 1.75 -11.34
CA PRO A 57 10.57 1.09 -10.10
C PRO A 57 11.76 1.79 -9.47
N GLU A 58 11.87 1.69 -8.18
CA GLU A 58 12.89 2.30 -7.35
C GLU A 58 12.69 3.79 -7.15
N THR A 59 11.56 4.34 -7.57
CA THR A 59 11.25 5.75 -7.32
C THR A 59 10.76 5.91 -5.88
N PRO A 60 11.33 6.83 -5.11
CA PRO A 60 10.83 7.10 -3.76
C PRO A 60 9.46 7.74 -3.80
N ILE A 61 8.64 7.39 -2.83
CA ILE A 61 7.28 7.93 -2.74
C ILE A 61 6.94 8.06 -1.27
N THR A 62 6.33 9.18 -0.89
CA THR A 62 5.84 9.34 0.48
C THR A 62 4.32 9.33 0.44
N MET A 63 3.71 8.76 1.46
CA MET A 63 2.27 8.59 1.46
C MET A 63 1.69 8.96 2.81
N THR A 64 0.48 9.55 2.76
CA THR A 64 -0.26 9.89 3.96
C THR A 64 -1.70 9.44 3.75
N PHE A 65 -2.23 8.69 4.70
CA PHE A 65 -3.59 8.17 4.57
C PHE A 65 -4.15 7.84 5.94
N ALA A 66 -5.48 7.71 6.00
CA ALA A 66 -6.17 7.27 7.19
C ALA A 66 -6.90 5.98 6.84
N LEU A 67 -6.67 4.93 7.62
CA LEU A 67 -7.31 3.65 7.36
C LEU A 67 -8.76 3.70 7.79
N PRO A 68 -9.65 2.96 7.10
CA PRO A 68 -11.06 2.96 7.46
C PRO A 68 -11.26 2.55 8.92
N GLY A 69 -12.11 3.29 9.60
CA GLY A 69 -12.39 3.00 10.98
C GLY A 69 -11.37 3.50 11.96
N MET A 70 -10.32 4.15 11.48
CA MET A 70 -9.30 4.71 12.34
C MET A 70 -9.27 6.20 12.16
N HIS A 71 -9.00 6.93 13.24
CA HIS A 71 -8.94 8.38 13.17
C HIS A 71 -7.54 8.89 12.92
N ALA A 72 -6.56 8.05 13.16
CA ALA A 72 -5.17 8.48 13.04
C ALA A 72 -4.73 8.50 11.58
N THR A 73 -3.89 9.47 11.26
CA THR A 73 -3.28 9.55 9.95
C THR A 73 -1.95 8.83 10.01
N ILE A 74 -1.63 8.09 8.96
CA ILE A 74 -0.41 7.31 8.87
C ILE A 74 0.47 7.90 7.78
N ASP A 75 1.73 8.14 8.11
CA ASP A 75 2.73 8.61 7.15
C ASP A 75 3.75 7.52 6.92
N VAL A 76 4.04 7.23 5.66
CA VAL A 76 4.97 6.18 5.30
C VAL A 76 5.84 6.63 4.14
N ASP A 77 7.12 6.29 4.22
CA ASP A 77 8.02 6.44 3.09
C ASP A 77 8.12 5.09 2.40
N GLY A 78 8.03 5.09 1.10
CA GLY A 78 8.06 3.85 0.34
C GLY A 78 8.86 3.96 -0.92
N LEU A 79 8.89 2.84 -1.62
CA LEU A 79 9.62 2.72 -2.87
C LEU A 79 8.69 2.04 -3.86
N VAL A 80 8.59 2.59 -5.05
CA VAL A 80 7.79 1.98 -6.11
C VAL A 80 8.48 0.68 -6.54
N VAL A 81 7.75 -0.41 -6.56
CA VAL A 81 8.30 -1.69 -7.01
C VAL A 81 7.70 -2.12 -8.34
N SER A 82 6.53 -1.62 -8.70
CA SER A 82 5.91 -1.93 -9.98
C SER A 82 4.93 -0.83 -10.33
N ASP A 83 4.67 -0.67 -11.63
CA ASP A 83 3.72 0.32 -12.09
C ASP A 83 3.20 -0.13 -13.43
N ARG A 84 1.88 -0.34 -13.54
CA ARG A 84 1.29 -0.83 -14.76
C ARG A 84 0.02 -0.07 -15.08
N ARG A 85 -0.18 0.21 -16.34
CA ARG A 85 -1.39 0.85 -16.79
C ARG A 85 -2.50 -0.21 -16.89
N ILE A 86 -3.61 0.05 -16.23
CA ILE A 86 -4.77 -0.84 -16.23
C ILE A 86 -5.96 -0.01 -16.68
N GLY A 87 -6.23 0.00 -17.98
CA GLY A 87 -7.35 0.77 -18.48
C GLY A 87 -7.21 2.25 -18.21
N TYR A 88 -8.07 2.78 -17.35
CA TYR A 88 -8.12 4.21 -17.09
C TYR A 88 -7.28 4.66 -15.90
N PHE A 89 -6.52 3.77 -15.30
CA PHE A 89 -5.68 4.13 -14.16
C PHE A 89 -4.41 3.31 -14.18
N ARG A 90 -3.50 3.62 -13.27
CA ARG A 90 -2.28 2.84 -13.11
C ARG A 90 -2.36 2.13 -11.77
N ARG A 91 -1.88 0.91 -11.74
CA ARG A 91 -1.76 0.16 -10.49
C ARG A 91 -0.30 0.14 -10.12
N THR A 92 0.01 0.77 -8.99
CA THR A 92 1.38 0.97 -8.56
C THR A 92 1.62 0.18 -7.29
N GLY A 93 2.57 -0.74 -7.33
CA GLY A 93 2.95 -1.51 -6.15
C GLY A 93 4.02 -0.77 -5.39
N ILE A 94 3.87 -0.68 -4.08
CA ILE A 94 4.77 0.09 -3.25
C ILE A 94 5.22 -0.75 -2.06
N ARG A 95 6.51 -0.76 -1.79
CA ARG A 95 7.07 -1.39 -0.62
C ARG A 95 7.37 -0.31 0.40
N PHE A 96 6.95 -0.51 1.63
CA PHE A 96 7.21 0.47 2.68
C PHE A 96 8.66 0.37 3.13
N LEU A 97 9.31 1.51 3.26
CA LEU A 97 10.68 1.57 3.71
C LEU A 97 10.77 2.03 5.15
N ALA A 98 9.99 3.02 5.52
CA ALA A 98 10.10 3.62 6.82
C ALA A 98 8.77 4.21 7.26
N ALA A 99 8.46 4.01 8.53
CA ALA A 99 7.32 4.64 9.18
C ALA A 99 7.67 4.68 10.66
N SER A 100 7.04 5.57 11.40
CA SER A 100 7.29 5.62 12.84
C SER A 100 6.81 4.32 13.48
N ALA A 101 7.33 4.01 14.64
CA ALA A 101 6.91 2.81 15.36
C ALA A 101 5.40 2.85 15.62
N GLU A 102 4.87 4.02 15.91
CA GLU A 102 3.45 4.17 16.14
C GLU A 102 2.65 3.86 14.88
N HIS A 103 3.08 4.37 13.74
CA HIS A 103 2.36 4.14 12.50
C HIS A 103 2.47 2.69 12.06
N ARG A 104 3.63 2.05 12.29
CA ARG A 104 3.75 0.64 11.98
C ARG A 104 2.83 -0.20 12.85
N ALA A 105 2.68 0.17 14.11
CA ALA A 105 1.78 -0.55 15.00
C ALA A 105 0.33 -0.42 14.53
N LEU A 106 -0.06 0.78 14.07
CA LEU A 106 -1.41 0.97 13.57
C LEU A 106 -1.66 0.15 12.31
N LEU A 107 -0.69 0.09 11.41
CA LEU A 107 -0.81 -0.74 10.22
C LEU A 107 -0.98 -2.21 10.58
N GLY A 108 -0.15 -2.70 11.47
CA GLY A 108 -0.24 -4.10 11.89
C GLY A 108 -1.57 -4.43 12.52
N LYS A 109 -2.06 -3.51 13.35
CA LYS A 109 -3.33 -3.72 14.02
C LYS A 109 -4.48 -3.76 13.01
N TYR A 110 -4.48 -2.83 12.07
CA TYR A 110 -5.53 -2.80 11.06
C TYR A 110 -5.50 -4.08 10.23
N CYS A 111 -4.33 -4.49 9.76
CA CYS A 111 -4.24 -5.67 8.90
C CYS A 111 -4.63 -6.93 9.64
N ALA A 112 -4.28 -7.03 10.92
CA ALA A 112 -4.66 -8.19 11.72
C ALA A 112 -6.18 -8.28 11.90
N ARG A 113 -6.81 -7.13 12.13
CA ARG A 113 -8.26 -7.12 12.33
C ARG A 113 -9.03 -7.35 11.05
N ALA A 114 -8.48 -6.91 9.93
CA ALA A 114 -9.15 -7.03 8.65
C ALA A 114 -8.95 -8.38 7.99
N SER A 115 -7.99 -9.17 8.46
CA SER A 115 -7.75 -10.46 7.79
C SER A 115 -8.65 -11.60 8.24
#